data_dbbddc0092564b528996678118fff3dd
#
_entry.id   dbbddc0092564b528996678118fff3dd
#
_cell.length_a   1.000
_cell.length_b   1.000
_cell.length_c   1.000
_cell.angle_alpha   90.00
_cell.angle_beta   90.00
_cell.angle_gamma   90.00
#
_symmetry.space_group_name_H-M   'P 1'
#
loop_
_entity.id
_entity.type
_entity.pdbx_description
1 polymer ?
#
loop_
_entity_poly.entity_id
_entity_poly.type
_entity_poly.pdbx_seq_one_letter_code
_entity_poly.pdbx_strand_id
1 'polypeptide(L)'
;MERRWKEECMDFDKIGKYLCFILRHHPEKIGITLDEHGWADVDELLAGISERCPLCREQLEEIVRTDAKSRYSFSADGQLIRCNQGHSIPVDVELEQVLPPEFLWHGTAERFLPAIFQEGLRRMSRLYVHLSATPEIAQTVGARHRKPVVLRVQTGKMAEDGYAFYRSVNGVWLTEAVPAKYLEEMK
;
A
#
# COMPACT_ATOMS: atom_id res chain seq x y z
N MET A 1 -16.71 14.34 -23.60
CA MET A 1 -16.12 14.03 -22.29
C MET A 1 -16.82 12.85 -21.61
N GLU A 2 -18.15 12.76 -21.62
CA GLU A 2 -18.93 11.68 -20.96
C GLU A 2 -18.70 10.25 -21.51
N ARG A 3 -18.44 10.05 -22.81
CA ARG A 3 -18.18 8.70 -23.35
C ARG A 3 -16.88 8.07 -22.85
N ARG A 4 -15.84 8.88 -22.64
CA ARG A 4 -14.54 8.40 -22.16
C ARG A 4 -14.61 7.91 -20.71
N TRP A 5 -15.44 8.54 -19.88
CA TRP A 5 -15.65 8.14 -18.50
C TRP A 5 -16.47 6.85 -18.35
N LYS A 6 -17.45 6.62 -19.26
CA LYS A 6 -18.24 5.37 -19.23
C LYS A 6 -17.42 4.14 -19.61
N GLU A 7 -16.43 4.27 -20.48
CA GLU A 7 -15.49 3.18 -20.81
C GLU A 7 -14.45 2.98 -19.70
N GLU A 8 -14.05 4.05 -19.01
CA GLU A 8 -13.14 3.98 -17.85
C GLU A 8 -13.81 3.37 -16.61
N CYS A 9 -15.11 3.51 -16.44
CA CYS A 9 -15.90 2.87 -15.36
C CYS A 9 -16.12 1.36 -15.53
N MET A 10 -15.70 0.75 -16.62
CA MET A 10 -15.70 -0.70 -16.81
C MET A 10 -14.32 -1.34 -16.57
N ASP A 11 -13.28 -0.55 -16.30
CA ASP A 11 -11.92 -1.01 -16.00
C ASP A 11 -11.74 -1.10 -14.47
N PHE A 12 -11.98 -2.26 -13.91
CA PHE A 12 -11.83 -2.54 -12.47
C PHE A 12 -10.44 -2.21 -11.92
N ASP A 13 -9.41 -2.29 -12.74
CA ASP A 13 -8.05 -1.92 -12.35
C ASP A 13 -7.91 -0.40 -12.14
N LYS A 14 -8.57 0.42 -12.98
CA LYS A 14 -8.58 1.88 -12.82
C LYS A 14 -9.42 2.30 -11.61
N ILE A 15 -10.60 1.68 -11.45
CA ILE A 15 -11.45 1.92 -10.28
C ILE A 15 -10.70 1.53 -9.00
N GLY A 16 -10.07 0.36 -8.97
CA GLY A 16 -9.27 -0.06 -7.82
C GLY A 16 -8.13 0.90 -7.48
N LYS A 17 -7.44 1.48 -8.49
CA LYS A 17 -6.44 2.53 -8.24
C LYS A 17 -7.06 3.80 -7.66
N TYR A 18 -8.24 4.17 -8.11
CA TYR A 18 -8.96 5.34 -7.59
C TYR A 18 -9.48 5.10 -6.17
N LEU A 19 -10.04 3.92 -5.87
CA LEU A 19 -10.39 3.51 -4.51
C LEU A 19 -9.19 3.60 -3.56
N CYS A 20 -8.01 3.09 -3.97
CA CYS A 20 -6.79 3.25 -3.19
C CYS A 20 -6.39 4.71 -2.96
N PHE A 21 -6.55 5.56 -3.97
CA PHE A 21 -6.24 6.98 -3.87
C PHE A 21 -7.16 7.67 -2.85
N ILE A 22 -8.44 7.36 -2.86
CA ILE A 22 -9.41 7.88 -1.90
C ILE A 22 -9.13 7.34 -0.48
N LEU A 23 -9.16 6.03 -0.30
CA LEU A 23 -9.10 5.40 1.01
C LEU A 23 -7.74 5.55 1.73
N ARG A 24 -6.66 5.85 1.01
CA ARG A 24 -5.32 5.99 1.62
C ARG A 24 -4.87 7.44 1.78
N HIS A 25 -5.38 8.32 0.92
CA HIS A 25 -4.76 9.63 0.76
C HIS A 25 -5.75 10.79 0.79
N HIS A 26 -6.94 10.63 0.20
CA HIS A 26 -7.82 11.74 -0.11
C HIS A 26 -9.31 11.41 0.07
N PRO A 27 -9.78 10.91 1.24
CA PRO A 27 -11.20 10.62 1.46
C PRO A 27 -12.09 11.86 1.30
N GLU A 28 -11.55 13.03 1.62
CA GLU A 28 -12.25 14.31 1.48
C GLU A 28 -12.68 14.66 0.04
N LYS A 29 -12.03 14.06 -0.96
CA LYS A 29 -12.36 14.33 -2.38
C LYS A 29 -13.73 13.81 -2.82
N ILE A 30 -14.27 12.88 -2.08
CA ILE A 30 -15.64 12.35 -2.29
C ILE A 30 -16.53 12.55 -1.05
N GLY A 31 -16.07 13.39 -0.11
CA GLY A 31 -16.83 13.78 1.06
C GLY A 31 -17.01 12.71 2.13
N ILE A 32 -16.18 11.66 2.14
CA ILE A 32 -16.21 10.62 3.17
C ILE A 32 -15.16 10.86 4.25
N THR A 33 -15.39 10.28 5.42
CA THR A 33 -14.44 10.24 6.53
C THR A 33 -14.02 8.80 6.79
N LEU A 34 -12.80 8.62 7.30
CA LEU A 34 -12.34 7.33 7.79
C LEU A 34 -12.32 7.38 9.32
N ASP A 35 -12.57 6.25 9.95
CA ASP A 35 -12.35 6.12 11.38
C ASP A 35 -10.84 6.04 11.74
N GLU A 36 -10.53 5.90 13.02
CA GLU A 36 -9.16 5.81 13.52
C GLU A 36 -8.38 4.58 12.98
N HIS A 37 -9.11 3.55 12.50
CA HIS A 37 -8.55 2.33 11.92
C HIS A 37 -8.59 2.31 10.39
N GLY A 38 -8.96 3.44 9.77
CA GLY A 38 -8.97 3.59 8.32
C GLY A 38 -10.18 2.97 7.63
N TRP A 39 -11.25 2.66 8.37
CA TRP A 39 -12.49 2.17 7.81
C TRP A 39 -13.36 3.32 7.28
N ALA A 40 -13.96 3.10 6.13
CA ALA A 40 -15.00 3.94 5.53
C ALA A 40 -16.31 3.16 5.48
N ASP A 41 -17.43 3.86 5.64
CA ASP A 41 -18.75 3.30 5.35
C ASP A 41 -18.88 3.00 3.85
N VAL A 42 -19.41 1.82 3.52
CA VAL A 42 -19.51 1.36 2.13
C VAL A 42 -20.56 2.16 1.35
N ASP A 43 -21.66 2.51 1.96
CA ASP A 43 -22.74 3.24 1.29
C ASP A 43 -22.31 4.69 1.03
N GLU A 44 -21.60 5.34 1.99
CA GLU A 44 -20.99 6.65 1.79
C GLU A 44 -19.93 6.61 0.68
N LEU A 45 -19.08 5.59 0.65
CA LEU A 45 -18.08 5.41 -0.42
C LEU A 45 -18.74 5.27 -1.79
N LEU A 46 -19.78 4.43 -1.92
CA LEU A 46 -20.50 4.22 -3.16
C LEU A 46 -21.24 5.50 -3.61
N ALA A 47 -21.87 6.22 -2.69
CA ALA A 47 -22.52 7.50 -2.97
C ALA A 47 -21.50 8.53 -3.48
N GLY A 48 -20.38 8.71 -2.79
CA GLY A 48 -19.35 9.68 -3.15
C GLY A 48 -18.63 9.38 -4.46
N ILE A 49 -18.43 8.09 -4.79
CA ILE A 49 -17.83 7.68 -6.06
C ILE A 49 -18.80 7.84 -7.22
N SER A 50 -20.11 7.64 -7.00
CA SER A 50 -21.15 7.65 -8.04
C SER A 50 -21.22 8.95 -8.84
N GLU A 51 -20.78 10.06 -8.29
CA GLU A 51 -20.65 11.34 -9.01
C GLU A 51 -19.67 11.24 -10.21
N ARG A 52 -18.66 10.39 -10.12
CA ARG A 52 -17.65 10.21 -11.18
C ARG A 52 -17.81 8.89 -11.91
N CYS A 53 -18.16 7.83 -11.21
CA CYS A 53 -18.26 6.48 -11.74
C CYS A 53 -19.38 5.75 -11.00
N PRO A 54 -20.55 5.54 -11.62
CA PRO A 54 -21.61 4.75 -11.01
C PRO A 54 -21.08 3.34 -10.70
N LEU A 55 -20.90 3.05 -9.42
CA LEU A 55 -20.43 1.78 -8.93
C LEU A 55 -21.50 1.21 -7.98
N CYS A 56 -22.00 0.02 -8.27
CA CYS A 56 -22.89 -0.68 -7.35
C CYS A 56 -22.10 -1.55 -6.37
N ARG A 57 -22.76 -2.03 -5.34
CA ARG A 57 -22.15 -2.84 -4.29
C ARG A 57 -21.52 -4.12 -4.82
N GLU A 58 -22.21 -4.82 -5.68
CA GLU A 58 -21.75 -6.06 -6.28
C GLU A 58 -20.47 -5.87 -7.10
N GLN A 59 -20.36 -4.72 -7.79
CA GLN A 59 -19.14 -4.37 -8.52
C GLN A 59 -17.98 -4.03 -7.57
N LEU A 60 -18.24 -3.34 -6.46
CA LEU A 60 -17.24 -3.08 -5.43
C LEU A 60 -16.73 -4.39 -4.82
N GLU A 61 -17.63 -5.30 -4.49
CA GLU A 61 -17.28 -6.64 -3.96
C GLU A 61 -16.44 -7.43 -4.96
N GLU A 62 -16.79 -7.37 -6.24
CA GLU A 62 -16.02 -8.02 -7.31
C GLU A 62 -14.62 -7.42 -7.46
N ILE A 63 -14.48 -6.08 -7.40
CA ILE A 63 -13.17 -5.40 -7.40
C ILE A 63 -12.31 -5.87 -6.23
N VAL A 64 -12.88 -5.94 -5.03
CA VAL A 64 -12.16 -6.39 -3.84
C VAL A 64 -11.77 -7.87 -3.96
N ARG A 65 -12.69 -8.71 -4.41
CA ARG A 65 -12.48 -10.15 -4.59
C ARG A 65 -11.40 -10.48 -5.62
N THR A 66 -11.36 -9.72 -6.73
CA THR A 66 -10.44 -9.96 -7.85
C THR A 66 -9.13 -9.18 -7.76
N ASP A 67 -8.96 -8.34 -6.73
CA ASP A 67 -7.73 -7.58 -6.56
C ASP A 67 -6.53 -8.48 -6.25
N ALA A 68 -5.71 -8.75 -7.25
CA ALA A 68 -4.53 -9.61 -7.15
C ALA A 68 -3.52 -9.18 -6.06
N LYS A 69 -3.64 -7.96 -5.51
CA LYS A 69 -2.78 -7.44 -4.44
C LYS A 69 -3.47 -7.43 -3.08
N SER A 70 -4.72 -7.89 -3.01
CA SER A 70 -5.53 -7.90 -1.78
C SER A 70 -5.40 -6.58 -1.00
N ARG A 71 -5.61 -5.47 -1.70
CA ARG A 71 -5.40 -4.12 -1.13
C ARG A 71 -6.44 -3.73 -0.11
N TYR A 72 -7.62 -4.36 -0.15
CA TYR A 72 -8.80 -4.00 0.61
C TYR A 72 -9.27 -5.11 1.51
N SER A 73 -9.99 -4.75 2.58
CA SER A 73 -10.77 -5.66 3.39
C SER A 73 -12.13 -5.04 3.68
N PHE A 74 -13.16 -5.87 3.74
CA PHE A 74 -14.43 -5.52 4.35
C PHE A 74 -14.42 -5.89 5.83
N SER A 75 -15.23 -5.18 6.64
CA SER A 75 -15.60 -5.61 7.99
C SER A 75 -16.37 -6.93 7.97
N ALA A 76 -16.48 -7.59 9.12
CA ALA A 76 -17.15 -8.89 9.22
C ALA A 76 -18.64 -8.85 8.79
N ASP A 77 -19.29 -7.73 9.00
CA ASP A 77 -20.69 -7.49 8.57
C ASP A 77 -20.79 -6.91 7.15
N GLY A 78 -19.65 -6.59 6.53
CA GLY A 78 -19.57 -6.02 5.20
C GLY A 78 -19.97 -4.54 5.10
N GLN A 79 -20.25 -3.86 6.21
CA GLN A 79 -20.69 -2.46 6.18
C GLN A 79 -19.55 -1.48 5.97
N LEU A 80 -18.33 -1.85 6.36
CA LEU A 80 -17.16 -1.00 6.25
C LEU A 80 -16.13 -1.59 5.29
N ILE A 81 -15.33 -0.73 4.69
CA ILE A 81 -14.20 -1.08 3.83
C ILE A 81 -12.97 -0.27 4.19
N ARG A 82 -11.79 -0.88 4.15
CA ARG A 82 -10.50 -0.17 4.29
C ARG A 82 -9.43 -0.68 3.34
N CYS A 83 -8.40 0.11 3.16
CA CYS A 83 -7.15 -0.37 2.59
C CYS A 83 -6.30 -1.05 3.68
N ASN A 84 -5.67 -2.17 3.34
CA ASN A 84 -4.88 -2.98 4.28
C ASN A 84 -3.55 -2.34 4.69
N GLN A 85 -3.05 -1.37 3.92
CA GLN A 85 -1.78 -0.65 4.18
C GLN A 85 -1.56 0.48 3.16
N GLY A 86 -0.53 1.31 3.39
CA GLY A 86 -0.03 2.29 2.43
C GLY A 86 -0.64 3.69 2.56
N HIS A 87 -1.27 3.99 3.68
CA HIS A 87 -1.86 5.28 3.99
C HIS A 87 -0.80 6.39 4.13
N SER A 88 -1.18 7.60 3.79
CA SER A 88 -0.47 8.84 4.12
C SER A 88 -1.22 9.69 5.16
N ILE A 89 -2.47 9.35 5.44
CA ILE A 89 -3.27 9.93 6.51
C ILE A 89 -3.03 9.16 7.83
N PRO A 90 -3.15 9.81 9.00
CA PRO A 90 -2.89 9.17 10.28
C PRO A 90 -4.02 8.22 10.66
N VAL A 91 -3.81 6.93 10.40
CA VAL A 91 -4.71 5.84 10.80
C VAL A 91 -3.90 4.69 11.37
N ASP A 92 -4.46 3.98 12.33
CA ASP A 92 -3.92 2.72 12.85
C ASP A 92 -4.69 1.55 12.26
N VAL A 93 -4.14 0.93 11.22
CA VAL A 93 -4.77 -0.25 10.59
C VAL A 93 -4.51 -1.55 11.36
N GLU A 94 -4.18 -1.46 12.64
CA GLU A 94 -4.03 -2.59 13.58
C GLU A 94 -3.00 -3.63 13.07
N LEU A 95 -1.84 -3.14 12.66
CA LEU A 95 -0.79 -3.99 12.14
C LEU A 95 -0.23 -4.92 13.23
N GLU A 96 -0.16 -6.20 12.93
CA GLU A 96 0.48 -7.16 13.81
C GLU A 96 2.00 -6.98 13.80
N GLN A 97 2.61 -6.85 14.97
CA GLN A 97 4.06 -6.87 15.12
C GLN A 97 4.55 -8.30 15.05
N VAL A 98 5.44 -8.59 14.10
CA VAL A 98 5.97 -9.94 13.86
C VAL A 98 7.48 -9.92 13.67
N LEU A 99 8.15 -11.01 14.04
CA LEU A 99 9.57 -11.19 13.75
C LEU A 99 9.76 -11.33 12.24
N PRO A 100 10.64 -10.52 11.63
CA PRO A 100 10.92 -10.62 10.21
C PRO A 100 11.81 -11.84 9.92
N PRO A 101 11.84 -12.32 8.66
CA PRO A 101 12.88 -13.24 8.20
C PRO A 101 14.26 -12.55 8.22
N GLU A 102 15.33 -13.30 8.00
CA GLU A 102 16.70 -12.78 7.99
C GLU A 102 16.86 -11.62 6.99
N PHE A 103 16.23 -11.74 5.83
CA PHE A 103 16.26 -10.73 4.77
C PHE A 103 14.87 -10.40 4.26
N LEU A 104 14.68 -9.12 3.92
CA LEU A 104 13.59 -8.61 3.10
C LEU A 104 14.18 -7.74 1.99
N TRP A 105 13.34 -7.31 1.05
CA TRP A 105 13.79 -6.60 -0.14
C TRP A 105 13.02 -5.31 -0.38
N HIS A 106 13.70 -4.33 -0.98
CA HIS A 106 13.08 -3.07 -1.39
C HIS A 106 13.39 -2.76 -2.85
N GLY A 107 12.33 -2.58 -3.64
CA GLY A 107 12.45 -2.17 -5.05
C GLY A 107 12.45 -0.65 -5.16
N THR A 108 13.49 -0.10 -5.79
CA THR A 108 13.69 1.33 -6.00
C THR A 108 14.20 1.64 -7.40
N ALA A 109 14.69 2.86 -7.64
CA ALA A 109 15.38 3.24 -8.87
C ALA A 109 16.82 3.65 -8.60
N GLU A 110 17.71 3.39 -9.57
CA GLU A 110 19.14 3.73 -9.52
C GLU A 110 19.41 5.18 -9.04
N ARG A 111 18.60 6.14 -9.52
CA ARG A 111 18.74 7.57 -9.18
C ARG A 111 18.57 7.88 -7.69
N PHE A 112 17.94 7.01 -6.92
CA PHE A 112 17.71 7.19 -5.48
C PHE A 112 18.77 6.55 -4.61
N LEU A 113 19.65 5.70 -5.17
CA LEU A 113 20.66 4.97 -4.41
C LEU A 113 21.60 5.87 -3.61
N PRO A 114 22.12 7.01 -4.15
CA PRO A 114 23.02 7.86 -3.38
C PRO A 114 22.36 8.38 -2.08
N ALA A 115 21.11 8.84 -2.16
CA ALA A 115 20.38 9.32 -0.99
C ALA A 115 20.05 8.18 -0.03
N ILE A 116 19.64 7.00 -0.56
CA ILE A 116 19.30 5.84 0.25
C ILE A 116 20.53 5.30 1.00
N PHE A 117 21.70 5.23 0.39
CA PHE A 117 22.92 4.78 1.07
C PHE A 117 23.49 5.81 2.05
N GLN A 118 23.10 7.07 1.92
CA GLN A 118 23.47 8.11 2.88
C GLN A 118 22.50 8.16 4.07
N GLU A 119 21.19 8.09 3.82
CA GLU A 119 20.14 8.40 4.79
C GLU A 119 19.33 7.18 5.25
N GLY A 120 19.44 6.05 4.54
CA GLY A 120 18.58 4.89 4.71
C GLY A 120 17.25 5.01 3.97
N LEU A 121 16.39 3.98 4.11
CA LEU A 121 15.03 4.03 3.60
C LEU A 121 14.13 4.74 4.61
N ARG A 122 13.47 5.78 4.14
CA ARG A 122 12.51 6.58 4.92
C ARG A 122 11.09 6.36 4.40
N ARG A 123 10.11 6.46 5.28
CA ARG A 123 8.68 6.28 4.97
C ARG A 123 8.11 7.30 3.97
N MET A 124 8.80 8.44 3.78
CA MET A 124 8.38 9.56 2.93
C MET A 124 6.96 10.06 3.32
N SER A 125 6.03 10.08 2.36
CA SER A 125 4.63 10.48 2.61
C SER A 125 3.76 9.38 3.24
N ARG A 126 4.26 8.17 3.38
CA ARG A 126 3.51 7.05 3.97
C ARG A 126 3.77 6.93 5.47
N LEU A 127 3.00 6.09 6.16
CA LEU A 127 3.20 5.82 7.58
C LEU A 127 4.41 4.89 7.83
N TYR A 128 4.76 4.04 6.86
CA TYR A 128 5.83 3.03 6.98
C TYR A 128 6.65 2.90 5.70
N VAL A 129 7.88 2.39 5.83
CA VAL A 129 8.66 1.82 4.74
C VAL A 129 8.08 0.46 4.40
N HIS A 130 7.91 0.17 3.10
CA HIS A 130 7.35 -1.07 2.59
C HIS A 130 8.46 -1.97 2.09
N LEU A 131 8.48 -3.21 2.55
CA LEU A 131 9.44 -4.23 2.15
C LEU A 131 8.71 -5.42 1.53
N SER A 132 9.39 -6.10 0.64
CA SER A 132 8.90 -7.27 -0.09
C SER A 132 9.47 -8.55 0.50
N ALA A 133 8.68 -9.62 0.51
CA ALA A 133 9.10 -10.92 1.01
C ALA A 133 10.13 -11.61 0.09
N THR A 134 10.19 -11.24 -1.19
CA THR A 134 11.12 -11.82 -2.17
C THR A 134 11.71 -10.75 -3.09
N PRO A 135 12.90 -11.00 -3.68
CA PRO A 135 13.51 -10.07 -4.64
C PRO A 135 12.66 -9.89 -5.91
N GLU A 136 11.91 -10.90 -6.36
CA GLU A 136 11.06 -10.83 -7.55
C GLU A 136 9.90 -9.85 -7.34
N ILE A 137 9.28 -9.89 -6.14
CA ILE A 137 8.25 -8.92 -5.77
C ILE A 137 8.85 -7.51 -5.72
N ALA A 138 10.02 -7.35 -5.11
CA ALA A 138 10.70 -6.06 -5.05
C ALA A 138 11.06 -5.53 -6.45
N GLN A 139 11.53 -6.41 -7.35
CA GLN A 139 11.79 -6.08 -8.75
C GLN A 139 10.52 -5.58 -9.45
N THR A 140 9.40 -6.27 -9.27
CA THR A 140 8.09 -5.87 -9.82
C THR A 140 7.65 -4.50 -9.30
N VAL A 141 7.90 -4.22 -8.01
CA VAL A 141 7.61 -2.91 -7.41
C VAL A 141 8.53 -1.84 -7.98
N GLY A 142 9.82 -2.12 -8.10
CA GLY A 142 10.84 -1.22 -8.66
C GLY A 142 10.64 -0.94 -10.15
N ALA A 143 10.09 -1.87 -10.91
CA ALA A 143 9.87 -1.76 -12.37
C ALA A 143 8.92 -0.60 -12.76
N ARG A 144 8.20 -0.01 -11.83
CA ARG A 144 7.43 1.24 -12.04
C ARG A 144 8.33 2.45 -12.31
N HIS A 145 9.58 2.34 -11.99
CA HIS A 145 10.59 3.38 -12.16
C HIS A 145 11.53 3.03 -13.32
N ARG A 146 12.11 4.07 -13.92
CA ARG A 146 13.17 3.87 -14.91
C ARG A 146 14.43 3.36 -14.20
N LYS A 147 15.08 2.32 -14.73
CA LYS A 147 16.23 1.64 -14.14
C LYS A 147 15.94 1.13 -12.71
N PRO A 148 15.14 0.08 -12.59
CA PRO A 148 14.82 -0.51 -11.30
C PRO A 148 16.04 -1.19 -10.67
N VAL A 149 16.15 -1.05 -9.34
CA VAL A 149 17.19 -1.71 -8.52
C VAL A 149 16.50 -2.37 -7.33
N VAL A 150 17.01 -3.52 -6.92
CA VAL A 150 16.57 -4.21 -5.72
C VAL A 150 17.63 -4.08 -4.63
N LEU A 151 17.22 -3.64 -3.46
CA LEU A 151 18.02 -3.61 -2.26
C LEU A 151 17.63 -4.77 -1.35
N ARG A 152 18.62 -5.49 -0.83
CA ARG A 152 18.46 -6.45 0.24
C ARG A 152 18.58 -5.72 1.58
N VAL A 153 17.71 -6.05 2.51
CA VAL A 153 17.65 -5.48 3.87
C VAL A 153 17.95 -6.58 4.87
N GLN A 154 18.91 -6.37 5.74
CA GLN A 154 19.31 -7.31 6.82
C GLN A 154 18.33 -7.21 7.99
N THR A 155 17.09 -7.66 7.78
CA THR A 155 15.98 -7.50 8.73
C THR A 155 16.13 -8.32 10.01
N GLY A 156 16.78 -9.48 9.95
CA GLY A 156 17.14 -10.25 11.13
C GLY A 156 18.01 -9.45 12.10
N LYS A 157 19.10 -8.84 11.58
CA LYS A 157 19.98 -7.97 12.40
C LYS A 157 19.27 -6.73 12.90
N MET A 158 18.38 -6.15 12.08
CA MET A 158 17.58 -5.01 12.55
C MET A 158 16.69 -5.40 13.73
N ALA A 159 16.05 -6.57 13.68
CA ALA A 159 15.21 -7.06 14.77
C ALA A 159 16.03 -7.32 16.06
N GLU A 160 17.24 -7.89 15.94
CA GLU A 160 18.18 -8.04 17.05
C GLU A 160 18.58 -6.69 17.66
N ASP A 161 18.72 -5.66 16.83
CA ASP A 161 19.02 -4.28 17.25
C ASP A 161 17.76 -3.50 17.74
N GLY A 162 16.60 -4.18 17.87
CA GLY A 162 15.36 -3.64 18.47
C GLY A 162 14.42 -2.92 17.52
N TYR A 163 14.62 -3.01 16.20
CA TYR A 163 13.68 -2.43 15.22
C TYR A 163 12.41 -3.27 15.12
N ALA A 164 11.25 -2.60 15.18
CA ALA A 164 9.96 -3.24 15.02
C ALA A 164 9.61 -3.47 13.56
N PHE A 165 9.02 -4.64 13.30
CA PHE A 165 8.47 -5.01 12.01
C PHE A 165 7.01 -5.41 12.15
N TYR A 166 6.23 -5.07 11.14
CA TYR A 166 4.81 -5.36 11.08
C TYR A 166 4.50 -6.08 9.77
N ARG A 167 3.43 -6.83 9.76
CA ARG A 167 2.94 -7.48 8.56
C ARG A 167 1.48 -7.13 8.34
N SER A 168 1.17 -6.57 7.18
CA SER A 168 -0.21 -6.29 6.80
C SER A 168 -0.96 -7.57 6.39
N VAL A 169 -2.29 -7.53 6.42
CA VAL A 169 -3.17 -8.65 6.03
C VAL A 169 -2.82 -9.21 4.64
N ASN A 170 -2.41 -8.35 3.71
CA ASN A 170 -1.99 -8.76 2.37
C ASN A 170 -0.49 -9.10 2.26
N GLY A 171 0.18 -9.38 3.38
CA GLY A 171 1.53 -9.94 3.41
C GLY A 171 2.67 -8.96 3.14
N VAL A 172 2.41 -7.66 3.10
CA VAL A 172 3.45 -6.63 2.94
C VAL A 172 4.14 -6.40 4.28
N TRP A 173 5.46 -6.38 4.26
CA TRP A 173 6.27 -6.07 5.43
C TRP A 173 6.46 -4.57 5.59
N LEU A 174 6.41 -4.11 6.82
CA LEU A 174 6.39 -2.70 7.17
C LEU A 174 7.34 -2.43 8.35
N THR A 175 8.06 -1.32 8.29
CA THR A 175 8.89 -0.81 9.39
C THR A 175 8.95 0.72 9.31
N GLU A 176 9.32 1.40 10.38
CA GLU A 176 9.36 2.87 10.39
C GLU A 176 10.48 3.43 9.51
N ALA A 177 11.64 2.81 9.54
CA ALA A 177 12.81 3.21 8.74
C ALA A 177 13.78 2.04 8.60
N VAL A 178 14.66 2.11 7.60
CA VAL A 178 15.79 1.18 7.44
C VAL A 178 17.08 1.99 7.39
N PRO A 179 17.92 1.98 8.43
CA PRO A 179 19.22 2.63 8.39
C PRO A 179 20.12 2.06 7.28
N ALA A 180 20.93 2.93 6.67
CA ALA A 180 21.78 2.57 5.53
C ALA A 180 22.72 1.37 5.81
N LYS A 181 23.18 1.22 7.06
CA LYS A 181 24.08 0.11 7.46
C LYS A 181 23.52 -1.30 7.26
N TYR A 182 22.19 -1.44 7.08
CA TYR A 182 21.52 -2.72 6.85
C TYR A 182 21.13 -2.95 5.38
N LEU A 183 21.53 -2.04 4.49
CA LEU A 183 21.20 -2.11 3.07
C LEU A 183 22.35 -2.65 2.24
N GLU A 184 22.02 -3.53 1.31
CA GLU A 184 22.96 -4.05 0.31
C GLU A 184 22.29 -3.99 -1.07
N GLU A 185 23.05 -3.54 -2.08
CA GLU A 185 22.60 -3.59 -3.47
C GLU A 185 22.75 -5.01 -4.01
N MET A 186 21.68 -5.55 -4.57
CA MET A 186 21.75 -6.81 -5.31
C MET A 186 22.22 -6.52 -6.74
N LYS A 187 23.37 -7.10 -7.08
CA LYS A 187 23.95 -7.03 -8.44
C LYS A 187 23.33 -8.08 -9.35
#